data_3107cca44ddbc7fafaed4b55a25ac247
#
_entry.id   3107cca44ddbc7fafaed4b55a25ac247
#
_cell.length_a   1.000
_cell.length_b   1.000
_cell.length_c   1.000
_cell.angle_alpha   90.00
_cell.angle_beta   90.00
_cell.angle_gamma   90.00
#
_symmetry.space_group_name_H-M   'P 1'
#
loop_
_entity.id
_entity.type
_entity.pdbx_description
1 polymer ?
#
loop_
_entity_poly.entity_id
_entity_poly.type
_entity_poly.pdbx_seq_one_letter_code
_entity_poly.pdbx_strand_id
1 'polypeptide(L)'
;MDLTAFLAENAQTVEHVNYAASKRFLDSEGKPMLWELRAVDGAEDESLRKDSARRVPVPGRRGQYQRETDYDAYLGKLAVACTVFPSLNDANLQDSYRVKSAEALLKTMLTSGEYTDYLIKVQEVCGFEAMQDEVDLAKN
;
A
#
# COMPACT_ATOMS: atom_id res chain seq x y z
N MET A 1 24.49 28.70 -7.42
CA MET A 1 23.23 28.04 -7.08
C MET A 1 23.47 27.14 -5.86
N ASP A 2 22.71 27.40 -4.81
CA ASP A 2 22.92 26.70 -3.54
C ASP A 2 22.01 25.48 -3.47
N LEU A 3 22.59 24.29 -3.34
CA LEU A 3 21.87 23.02 -3.27
C LEU A 3 21.69 22.52 -1.83
N THR A 4 22.06 23.34 -0.85
CA THR A 4 22.06 22.92 0.57
C THR A 4 20.71 22.37 1.03
N ALA A 5 19.63 23.01 0.63
CA ALA A 5 18.27 22.59 1.03
C ALA A 5 17.89 21.20 0.50
N PHE A 6 18.52 20.76 -0.58
CA PHE A 6 18.23 19.47 -1.23
C PHE A 6 19.04 18.31 -0.67
N LEU A 7 20.09 18.60 0.11
CA LEU A 7 20.89 17.53 0.68
C LEU A 7 20.02 16.67 1.62
N ALA A 8 20.28 15.37 1.62
CA ALA A 8 19.52 14.43 2.43
C ALA A 8 19.49 14.82 3.91
N GLU A 9 20.60 15.36 4.42
CA GLU A 9 20.71 15.78 5.82
C GLU A 9 19.85 17.01 6.16
N ASN A 10 19.46 17.78 5.15
CA ASN A 10 18.70 19.02 5.33
C ASN A 10 17.25 18.91 4.87
N ALA A 11 16.93 17.92 4.03
CA ALA A 11 15.56 17.70 3.57
C ALA A 11 14.67 17.33 4.76
N GLN A 12 13.46 17.87 4.80
CA GLN A 12 12.50 17.50 5.83
C GLN A 12 12.06 16.05 5.63
N THR A 13 12.02 15.30 6.72
CA THR A 13 11.60 13.89 6.71
C THR A 13 10.09 13.83 6.50
N VAL A 14 9.64 12.90 5.66
CA VAL A 14 8.21 12.61 5.51
C VAL A 14 7.78 11.82 6.75
N GLU A 15 6.84 12.39 7.52
CA GLU A 15 6.39 11.77 8.75
C GLU A 15 5.47 10.59 8.50
N HIS A 16 5.52 9.60 9.39
CA HIS A 16 4.57 8.49 9.38
C HIS A 16 3.18 8.99 9.76
N VAL A 17 2.15 8.27 9.30
CA VAL A 17 0.76 8.62 9.55
C VAL A 17 0.13 7.53 10.40
N ASN A 18 -0.61 7.92 11.42
CA ASN A 18 -1.40 6.99 12.23
C ASN A 18 -2.81 6.91 11.66
N TYR A 19 -3.33 5.70 11.55
CA TYR A 19 -4.63 5.46 10.91
C TYR A 19 -5.33 4.26 11.57
N ALA A 20 -6.59 4.43 11.95
CA ALA A 20 -7.41 3.33 12.48
C ALA A 20 -8.02 2.56 11.31
N ALA A 21 -7.33 1.53 10.84
CA ALA A 21 -7.77 0.75 9.68
C ALA A 21 -9.03 -0.07 9.96
N SER A 22 -9.28 -0.41 11.23
CA SER A 22 -10.45 -1.20 11.63
C SER A 22 -10.82 -0.86 13.07
N LYS A 23 -12.12 -0.89 13.36
CA LYS A 23 -12.64 -0.72 14.72
C LYS A 23 -12.64 -2.02 15.53
N ARG A 24 -12.22 -3.13 14.91
CA ARG A 24 -12.25 -4.45 15.56
C ARG A 24 -11.01 -4.77 16.38
N PHE A 25 -9.93 -4.01 16.19
CA PHE A 25 -8.67 -4.19 16.92
C PHE A 25 -8.56 -3.08 17.97
N LEU A 26 -8.76 -3.45 19.21
CA LEU A 26 -8.86 -2.47 20.30
C LEU A 26 -7.59 -2.46 21.15
N ASP A 27 -7.22 -1.26 21.61
CA ASP A 27 -6.13 -1.10 22.57
C ASP A 27 -6.59 -1.44 23.99
N SER A 28 -5.70 -1.29 24.96
CA SER A 28 -6.00 -1.59 26.38
C SER A 28 -7.11 -0.72 26.98
N GLU A 29 -7.42 0.42 26.34
CA GLU A 29 -8.47 1.34 26.78
C GLU A 29 -9.78 1.14 26.02
N GLY A 30 -9.83 0.15 25.13
CA GLY A 30 -11.02 -0.14 24.35
C GLY A 30 -11.19 0.76 23.13
N LYS A 31 -10.16 1.51 22.74
CA LYS A 31 -10.19 2.36 21.54
C LYS A 31 -9.59 1.62 20.35
N PRO A 32 -10.00 1.95 19.12
CA PRO A 32 -9.39 1.34 17.95
C PRO A 32 -7.87 1.54 17.93
N MET A 33 -7.14 0.44 17.74
CA MET A 33 -5.69 0.46 17.66
C MET A 33 -5.28 1.24 16.41
N LEU A 34 -4.34 2.16 16.57
CA LEU A 34 -3.82 2.93 15.42
C LEU A 34 -2.76 2.11 14.71
N TRP A 35 -2.89 2.04 13.40
CA TRP A 35 -1.88 1.49 12.51
C TRP A 35 -0.93 2.62 12.12
N GLU A 36 0.31 2.29 11.85
CA GLU A 36 1.31 3.27 11.43
C GLU A 36 1.69 3.03 9.99
N LEU A 37 1.56 4.07 9.16
CA LEU A 37 1.82 4.02 7.72
C LEU A 37 2.97 4.95 7.36
N ARG A 38 3.76 4.55 6.37
CA ARG A 38 4.84 5.37 5.82
C ARG A 38 4.66 5.53 4.30
N ALA A 39 5.24 6.58 3.75
CA ALA A 39 5.33 6.73 2.30
C ALA A 39 6.53 5.93 1.78
N VAL A 40 6.41 5.41 0.56
CA VAL A 40 7.54 4.85 -0.18
C VAL A 40 8.06 5.93 -1.14
N ASP A 41 9.35 5.86 -1.49
CA ASP A 41 9.90 6.75 -2.50
C ASP A 41 9.70 6.20 -3.91
N GLY A 42 10.12 6.98 -4.92
CA GLY A 42 9.93 6.60 -6.31
C GLY A 42 10.65 5.31 -6.71
N ALA A 43 11.83 5.06 -6.13
CA ALA A 43 12.60 3.86 -6.44
C ALA A 43 11.92 2.60 -5.88
N GLU A 44 11.43 2.66 -4.65
CA GLU A 44 10.69 1.54 -4.04
C GLU A 44 9.38 1.29 -4.79
N ASP A 45 8.65 2.35 -5.13
CA ASP A 45 7.39 2.22 -5.88
C ASP A 45 7.62 1.57 -7.24
N GLU A 46 8.66 1.97 -7.97
CA GLU A 46 9.02 1.37 -9.25
C GLU A 46 9.30 -0.13 -9.10
N SER A 47 10.04 -0.52 -8.07
CA SER A 47 10.32 -1.92 -7.77
C SER A 47 9.05 -2.73 -7.53
N LEU A 48 8.10 -2.17 -6.76
CA LEU A 48 6.81 -2.81 -6.50
C LEU A 48 5.99 -2.99 -7.78
N ARG A 49 6.04 -2.01 -8.69
CA ARG A 49 5.36 -2.11 -9.98
C ARG A 49 5.96 -3.21 -10.85
N LYS A 50 7.28 -3.31 -10.88
CA LYS A 50 7.97 -4.37 -11.64
C LYS A 50 7.64 -5.76 -11.08
N ASP A 51 7.58 -5.89 -9.76
CA ASP A 51 7.24 -7.15 -9.09
C ASP A 51 5.78 -7.56 -9.35
N SER A 52 4.95 -6.64 -9.82
CA SER A 52 3.54 -6.87 -10.10
C SER A 52 3.26 -7.00 -11.61
N ALA A 53 4.29 -7.10 -12.43
CA ALA A 53 4.13 -7.24 -13.87
C ALA A 53 3.63 -8.65 -14.21
N ARG A 54 2.76 -8.72 -15.20
CA ARG A 54 2.26 -9.98 -15.75
C ARG A 54 2.35 -9.97 -17.27
N ARG A 55 2.42 -11.17 -17.85
CA ARG A 55 2.37 -11.33 -19.30
C ARG A 55 0.92 -11.42 -19.75
N VAL A 56 0.55 -10.63 -20.73
CA VAL A 56 -0.79 -10.69 -21.30
C VAL A 56 -0.67 -10.86 -22.83
N PRO A 57 -1.60 -11.59 -23.47
CA PRO A 57 -1.59 -11.73 -24.92
C PRO A 57 -1.79 -10.37 -25.58
N VAL A 58 -1.08 -10.14 -26.68
CA VAL A 58 -1.29 -8.95 -27.50
C VAL A 58 -2.52 -9.19 -28.37
N PRO A 59 -3.56 -8.33 -28.30
CA PRO A 59 -4.76 -8.51 -29.12
C PRO A 59 -4.44 -8.58 -30.60
N GLY A 60 -5.00 -9.59 -31.30
CA GLY A 60 -4.82 -9.77 -32.73
C GLY A 60 -3.45 -10.31 -33.16
N ARG A 61 -2.56 -10.63 -32.23
CA ARG A 61 -1.21 -11.15 -32.55
C ARG A 61 -0.97 -12.48 -31.83
N ARG A 62 -1.29 -13.54 -32.51
CA ARG A 62 -1.18 -14.90 -31.98
C ARG A 62 0.27 -15.23 -31.60
N GLY A 63 0.46 -15.72 -30.38
CA GLY A 63 1.78 -16.11 -29.88
C GLY A 63 2.64 -14.96 -29.38
N GLN A 64 2.14 -13.72 -29.43
CA GLN A 64 2.87 -12.57 -28.90
C GLN A 64 2.28 -12.14 -27.56
N TYR A 65 3.17 -11.71 -26.66
CA TYR A 65 2.82 -11.29 -25.29
C TYR A 65 3.52 -9.98 -24.99
N GLN A 66 2.87 -9.19 -24.14
CA GLN A 66 3.45 -7.97 -23.59
C GLN A 66 3.36 -8.00 -22.06
N ARG A 67 4.18 -7.19 -21.42
CA ARG A 67 4.13 -7.02 -19.96
C ARG A 67 3.19 -5.86 -19.63
N GLU A 68 2.36 -6.06 -18.63
CA GLU A 68 1.59 -4.97 -18.05
C GLU A 68 1.57 -5.13 -16.52
N THR A 69 1.31 -4.04 -15.82
CA THR A 69 1.19 -4.06 -14.36
C THR A 69 -0.15 -4.68 -13.97
N ASP A 70 -0.11 -5.69 -13.11
CA ASP A 70 -1.30 -6.17 -12.41
C ASP A 70 -1.57 -5.19 -11.28
N TYR A 71 -2.54 -4.30 -11.48
CA TYR A 71 -2.80 -3.19 -10.57
C TYR A 71 -3.27 -3.64 -9.20
N ASP A 72 -4.10 -4.68 -9.13
CA ASP A 72 -4.57 -5.21 -7.86
C ASP A 72 -3.41 -5.80 -7.05
N ALA A 73 -2.52 -6.53 -7.71
CA ALA A 73 -1.32 -7.07 -7.08
C ALA A 73 -0.39 -5.93 -6.61
N TYR A 74 -0.21 -4.91 -7.44
CA TYR A 74 0.62 -3.75 -7.10
C TYR A 74 0.09 -3.03 -5.85
N LEU A 75 -1.21 -2.74 -5.80
CA LEU A 75 -1.81 -2.03 -4.65
C LEU A 75 -1.66 -2.84 -3.36
N GLY A 76 -1.81 -4.15 -3.42
CA GLY A 76 -1.58 -5.01 -2.27
C GLY A 76 -0.13 -4.97 -1.78
N LYS A 77 0.83 -5.01 -2.70
CA LYS A 77 2.25 -4.90 -2.36
C LYS A 77 2.60 -3.53 -1.81
N LEU A 78 2.03 -2.48 -2.38
CA LEU A 78 2.22 -1.11 -1.90
C LEU A 78 1.68 -0.97 -0.47
N ALA A 79 0.49 -1.48 -0.20
CA ALA A 79 -0.11 -1.43 1.13
C ALA A 79 0.76 -2.13 2.17
N VAL A 80 1.30 -3.31 1.85
CA VAL A 80 2.22 -4.03 2.74
C VAL A 80 3.49 -3.22 2.98
N ALA A 81 4.09 -2.68 1.92
CA ALA A 81 5.32 -1.88 2.02
C ALA A 81 5.14 -0.64 2.88
N CYS A 82 3.96 -0.02 2.83
CA CYS A 82 3.65 1.19 3.60
C CYS A 82 3.25 0.92 5.05
N THR A 83 2.94 -0.34 5.41
CA THR A 83 2.50 -0.67 6.77
C THR A 83 3.70 -0.90 7.67
N VAL A 84 3.92 0.03 8.62
CA VAL A 84 4.98 -0.08 9.63
C VAL A 84 4.47 -0.89 10.82
N PHE A 85 3.25 -0.62 11.28
CA PHE A 85 2.61 -1.32 12.38
C PHE A 85 1.13 -1.54 12.06
N PRO A 86 0.58 -2.75 12.31
CA PRO A 86 1.24 -3.91 12.91
C PRO A 86 2.27 -4.53 11.96
N SER A 87 3.17 -5.36 12.51
CA SER A 87 4.17 -6.06 11.71
C SER A 87 3.50 -7.18 10.92
N LEU A 88 3.29 -6.97 9.63
CA LEU A 88 2.61 -7.95 8.77
C LEU A 88 3.46 -9.18 8.46
N ASN A 89 4.77 -9.12 8.76
CA ASN A 89 5.67 -10.26 8.61
C ASN A 89 5.83 -11.08 9.89
N ASP A 90 5.13 -10.72 10.96
CA ASP A 90 5.19 -11.44 12.22
C ASP A 90 4.59 -12.84 12.07
N ALA A 91 5.37 -13.87 12.38
CA ALA A 91 4.95 -15.26 12.20
C ALA A 91 3.74 -15.62 13.06
N ASN A 92 3.72 -15.16 14.31
CA ASN A 92 2.61 -15.45 15.23
C ASN A 92 1.32 -14.82 14.75
N LEU A 93 1.41 -13.58 14.24
CA LEU A 93 0.24 -12.89 13.72
C LEU A 93 -0.28 -13.60 12.47
N GLN A 94 0.60 -13.96 11.54
CA GLN A 94 0.20 -14.71 10.35
C GLN A 94 -0.43 -16.07 10.71
N ASP A 95 0.17 -16.79 11.64
CA ASP A 95 -0.34 -18.10 12.09
C ASP A 95 -1.73 -17.98 12.70
N SER A 96 -2.00 -16.92 13.46
CA SER A 96 -3.30 -16.70 14.09
C SER A 96 -4.43 -16.55 13.07
N TYR A 97 -4.12 -16.08 11.86
CA TYR A 97 -5.09 -15.95 10.75
C TYR A 97 -4.93 -17.08 9.73
N ARG A 98 -4.05 -18.03 9.95
CA ARG A 98 -3.80 -19.19 9.08
C ARG A 98 -3.38 -18.78 7.67
N VAL A 99 -2.54 -17.74 7.57
CA VAL A 99 -2.00 -17.25 6.31
C VAL A 99 -0.47 -17.29 6.35
N LYS A 100 0.17 -17.24 5.19
CA LYS A 100 1.63 -17.40 5.07
C LYS A 100 2.33 -16.23 4.40
N SER A 101 1.64 -15.12 4.20
CA SER A 101 2.25 -13.93 3.61
C SER A 101 1.66 -12.66 4.19
N ALA A 102 2.42 -11.57 4.11
CA ALA A 102 1.98 -10.27 4.59
C ALA A 102 0.76 -9.77 3.81
N GLU A 103 0.73 -10.01 2.50
CA GLU A 103 -0.42 -9.61 1.67
C GLU A 103 -1.69 -10.36 2.05
N ALA A 104 -1.58 -11.68 2.22
CA ALA A 104 -2.73 -12.49 2.65
C ALA A 104 -3.20 -12.08 4.04
N LEU A 105 -2.24 -11.76 4.94
CA LEU A 105 -2.57 -11.30 6.29
C LEU A 105 -3.39 -10.03 6.25
N LEU A 106 -2.94 -9.02 5.51
CA LEU A 106 -3.64 -7.75 5.40
C LEU A 106 -5.06 -7.92 4.88
N LYS A 107 -5.23 -8.72 3.83
CA LYS A 107 -6.53 -8.99 3.23
C LYS A 107 -7.47 -9.76 4.15
N THR A 108 -6.91 -10.58 5.04
CA THR A 108 -7.70 -11.38 5.98
C THR A 108 -8.08 -10.59 7.22
N MET A 109 -7.19 -9.71 7.71
CA MET A 109 -7.46 -8.88 8.88
C MET A 109 -8.56 -7.85 8.65
N LEU A 110 -8.66 -7.31 7.45
CA LEU A 110 -9.60 -6.24 7.12
C LEU A 110 -10.81 -6.78 6.38
N THR A 111 -11.99 -6.21 6.65
CA THR A 111 -13.16 -6.47 5.83
C THR A 111 -12.95 -5.89 4.44
N SER A 112 -13.78 -6.27 3.48
CA SER A 112 -13.68 -5.78 2.10
C SER A 112 -13.68 -4.25 2.02
N GLY A 113 -14.61 -3.60 2.73
CA GLY A 113 -14.68 -2.13 2.75
C GLY A 113 -13.49 -1.50 3.45
N GLU A 114 -13.06 -2.09 4.57
CA GLU A 114 -11.86 -1.60 5.29
C GLU A 114 -10.61 -1.72 4.43
N TYR A 115 -10.48 -2.81 3.68
CA TYR A 115 -9.33 -3.01 2.78
C TYR A 115 -9.33 -1.99 1.65
N THR A 116 -10.49 -1.74 1.04
CA THR A 116 -10.63 -0.72 -0.01
C THR A 116 -10.23 0.65 0.52
N ASP A 117 -10.74 1.04 1.69
CA ASP A 117 -10.40 2.31 2.33
C ASP A 117 -8.91 2.38 2.68
N TYR A 118 -8.33 1.25 3.11
CA TYR A 118 -6.91 1.17 3.42
C TYR A 118 -6.03 1.43 2.19
N LEU A 119 -6.40 0.87 1.05
CA LEU A 119 -5.67 1.10 -0.20
C LEU A 119 -5.74 2.57 -0.61
N ILE A 120 -6.88 3.23 -0.41
CA ILE A 120 -7.02 4.66 -0.69
C ILE A 120 -6.12 5.45 0.25
N LYS A 121 -6.11 5.13 1.53
CA LYS A 121 -5.28 5.82 2.53
C LYS A 121 -3.79 5.65 2.23
N VAL A 122 -3.36 4.47 1.84
CA VAL A 122 -1.98 4.19 1.47
C VAL A 122 -1.54 5.06 0.28
N GLN A 123 -2.38 5.17 -0.74
CA GLN A 123 -2.09 6.02 -1.89
C GLN A 123 -2.01 7.49 -1.50
N GLU A 124 -2.89 7.95 -0.63
CA GLU A 124 -2.86 9.31 -0.10
C GLU A 124 -1.56 9.59 0.67
N VAL A 125 -1.15 8.66 1.53
CA VAL A 125 0.11 8.78 2.30
C VAL A 125 1.31 8.90 1.37
N CYS A 126 1.29 8.19 0.23
CA CYS A 126 2.35 8.25 -0.78
C CYS A 126 2.24 9.45 -1.72
N GLY A 127 1.21 10.29 -1.56
CA GLY A 127 1.05 11.52 -2.35
C GLY A 127 0.32 11.33 -3.68
N PHE A 128 -0.39 10.23 -3.90
CA PHE A 128 -1.15 9.99 -5.14
C PHE A 128 -2.52 10.65 -5.13
N GLU A 129 -2.57 11.95 -4.96
CA GLU A 129 -3.84 12.69 -4.88
C GLU A 129 -4.63 12.69 -6.19
N ALA A 130 -3.92 12.70 -7.33
CA ALA A 130 -4.56 12.73 -8.65
C ALA A 130 -5.47 11.52 -8.90
N MET A 131 -5.11 10.34 -8.38
CA MET A 131 -5.94 9.15 -8.52
C MET A 131 -7.22 9.25 -7.69
N GLN A 132 -7.14 9.87 -6.52
CA GLN A 132 -8.29 10.15 -5.66
C GLN A 132 -9.28 11.09 -6.36
N ASP A 133 -8.76 12.16 -6.97
CA ASP A 133 -9.56 13.16 -7.69
C ASP A 133 -10.30 12.52 -8.87
N GLU A 134 -9.63 11.65 -9.63
CA GLU A 134 -10.26 10.94 -10.75
C GLU A 134 -11.40 10.03 -10.28
N VAL A 135 -11.23 9.34 -9.16
CA VAL A 135 -12.25 8.49 -8.57
C VAL A 135 -13.44 9.33 -8.11
N ASP A 136 -13.19 10.47 -7.47
CA ASP A 136 -14.25 11.36 -6.99
C ASP A 136 -15.03 11.98 -8.17
N LEU A 137 -14.34 12.37 -9.24
CA LEU A 137 -14.98 12.88 -10.46
C LEU A 137 -15.86 11.81 -11.12
N ALA A 138 -15.42 10.57 -11.13
CA ALA A 138 -16.19 9.46 -11.71
C ALA A 138 -17.47 9.14 -10.94
N LYS A 139 -17.53 9.47 -9.65
CA LYS A 139 -18.71 9.27 -8.80
C LYS A 139 -19.77 10.37 -8.97
N ASN A 140 -19.38 11.48 -9.52
CA ASN A 140 -20.26 12.62 -9.74
C ASN A 140 -20.83 12.60 -11.17
#